data_551c1d619f49b8656a659624e9812a76
#
_entry.id   551c1d619f49b8656a659624e9812a76
#
_cell.length_a   1.000
_cell.length_b   1.000
_cell.length_c   1.000
_cell.angle_alpha   90.00
_cell.angle_beta   90.00
_cell.angle_gamma   90.00
#
_symmetry.space_group_name_H-M   'P 1'
#
loop_
_entity.id
_entity.type
_entity.pdbx_description
1 polymer ?
#
loop_
_entity_poly.entity_id
_entity_poly.type
_entity_poly.pdbx_seq_one_letter_code
_entity_poly.pdbx_strand_id
1 'polypeptide(L)'
;ASDVYKRQEEANNIVANLEGLAERRSIVLYNEEWHKGVIGIVASRLTEVYYRPAVVLTRTDDMATGSARSVSGFDVYKAIEHCRDLLENFGGHTYAAGLSMKVENVEAFTKRFEDFVSQHILPEQTSAVIDIDAEIDFRDITPRFFSDLKKFNPFGPDNMKPIFCLLYTSPSPRDRT
;
A
#
# COMPACT_ATOMS: atom_id res chain seq x y z
N ALA A 1 9.48 -17.44 5.77
CA ALA A 1 8.87 -17.13 4.46
C ALA A 1 7.44 -17.70 4.34
N SER A 2 7.22 -18.95 4.76
CA SER A 2 5.91 -19.62 4.70
C SER A 2 4.80 -18.85 5.43
N ASP A 3 5.03 -18.36 6.65
CA ASP A 3 4.01 -17.69 7.46
C ASP A 3 3.58 -16.34 6.88
N VAL A 4 4.49 -15.57 6.31
CA VAL A 4 4.16 -14.27 5.68
C VAL A 4 3.24 -14.48 4.48
N TYR A 5 3.56 -15.44 3.61
CA TYR A 5 2.73 -15.74 2.44
C TYR A 5 1.34 -16.24 2.83
N LYS A 6 1.26 -17.13 3.83
CA LYS A 6 -0.01 -17.64 4.34
C LYS A 6 -0.89 -16.50 4.89
N ARG A 7 -0.32 -15.61 5.71
CA ARG A 7 -1.06 -14.45 6.27
C ARG A 7 -1.44 -13.45 5.21
N GLN A 8 -0.61 -13.28 4.18
CA GLN A 8 -0.94 -12.44 3.03
C GLN A 8 -2.13 -13.00 2.25
N GLU A 9 -2.18 -14.30 2.01
CA GLU A 9 -3.30 -14.97 1.35
C GLU A 9 -4.58 -14.86 2.18
N GLU A 10 -4.49 -15.10 3.49
CA GLU A 10 -5.61 -14.90 4.41
C GLU A 10 -6.12 -13.45 4.38
N ALA A 11 -5.22 -12.46 4.45
CA ALA A 11 -5.57 -11.06 4.38
C ALA A 11 -6.24 -10.68 3.05
N ASN A 12 -5.70 -11.16 1.93
CA ASN A 12 -6.29 -10.93 0.60
C ASN A 12 -7.69 -11.55 0.50
N ASN A 13 -7.91 -12.75 1.05
CA ASN A 13 -9.21 -13.40 1.07
C ASN A 13 -10.22 -12.62 1.93
N ILE A 14 -9.79 -12.09 3.07
CA ILE A 14 -10.65 -11.24 3.91
C ILE A 14 -11.01 -9.98 3.14
N VAL A 15 -10.04 -9.30 2.53
CA VAL A 15 -10.28 -8.07 1.77
C VAL A 15 -11.20 -8.33 0.57
N ALA A 16 -11.00 -9.42 -0.17
CA ALA A 16 -11.83 -9.77 -1.32
C ALA A 16 -13.30 -10.03 -0.95
N ASN A 17 -13.55 -10.46 0.29
CA ASN A 17 -14.90 -10.71 0.83
C ASN A 17 -15.48 -9.53 1.64
N LEU A 18 -14.75 -8.42 1.76
CA LEU A 18 -15.29 -7.22 2.43
C LEU A 18 -16.40 -6.61 1.59
N GLU A 19 -17.60 -6.53 2.18
CA GLU A 19 -18.69 -5.80 1.57
C GLU A 19 -18.33 -4.32 1.39
N GLY A 20 -18.70 -3.75 0.25
CA GLY A 20 -18.45 -2.34 -0.07
C GLY A 20 -16.97 -1.99 -0.30
N LEU A 21 -16.09 -2.96 -0.57
CA LEU A 21 -14.66 -2.70 -0.82
C LEU A 21 -14.43 -1.65 -1.92
N ALA A 22 -15.27 -1.64 -2.95
CA ALA A 22 -15.16 -0.67 -4.05
C ALA A 22 -15.37 0.79 -3.57
N GLU A 23 -16.17 0.97 -2.54
CA GLU A 23 -16.52 2.27 -1.96
C GLU A 23 -15.54 2.72 -0.87
N ARG A 24 -14.84 1.78 -0.24
CA ARG A 24 -13.86 2.08 0.82
C ARG A 24 -12.60 2.70 0.27
N ARG A 25 -12.02 3.61 1.02
CA ARG A 25 -10.76 4.29 0.69
C ARG A 25 -9.59 3.83 1.56
N SER A 26 -9.86 3.01 2.58
CA SER A 26 -8.84 2.40 3.43
C SER A 26 -9.13 0.92 3.68
N ILE A 27 -8.15 0.20 4.21
CA ILE A 27 -8.26 -1.19 4.60
C ILE A 27 -7.87 -1.29 6.08
N VAL A 28 -8.79 -1.72 6.94
CA VAL A 28 -8.49 -2.04 8.33
C VAL A 28 -8.88 -3.48 8.58
N LEU A 29 -7.90 -4.30 8.96
CA LEU A 29 -8.09 -5.72 9.26
C LEU A 29 -7.69 -6.01 10.71
N TYR A 30 -8.49 -6.83 11.37
CA TYR A 30 -8.18 -7.36 12.69
C TYR A 30 -8.32 -8.88 12.70
N ASN A 31 -7.29 -9.56 13.19
CA ASN A 31 -7.31 -11.00 13.40
C ASN A 31 -6.43 -11.35 14.61
N GLU A 32 -7.02 -11.99 15.62
CA GLU A 32 -6.36 -12.34 16.87
C GLU A 32 -5.22 -13.35 16.72
N GLU A 33 -5.27 -14.18 15.68
CA GLU A 33 -4.30 -15.26 15.44
C GLU A 33 -3.06 -14.81 14.65
N TRP A 34 -3.03 -13.57 14.18
CA TRP A 34 -1.88 -13.08 13.43
C TRP A 34 -0.71 -12.74 14.34
N HIS A 35 0.50 -13.07 13.87
CA HIS A 35 1.70 -12.79 14.62
C HIS A 35 2.13 -11.33 14.44
N LYS A 36 2.40 -10.62 15.56
CA LYS A 36 2.81 -9.20 15.56
C LYS A 36 3.99 -8.90 14.63
N GLY A 37 4.93 -9.85 14.48
CA GLY A 37 6.12 -9.66 13.62
C GLY A 37 5.85 -9.63 12.12
N VAL A 38 4.64 -10.02 11.66
CA VAL A 38 4.31 -10.09 10.22
C VAL A 38 3.27 -9.07 9.79
N ILE A 39 2.48 -8.49 10.70
CA ILE A 39 1.39 -7.58 10.34
C ILE A 39 1.86 -6.35 9.56
N GLY A 40 3.07 -5.84 9.81
CA GLY A 40 3.64 -4.72 9.06
C GLY A 40 3.96 -5.08 7.61
N ILE A 41 4.38 -6.32 7.34
CA ILE A 41 4.64 -6.81 5.98
C ILE A 41 3.32 -7.01 5.25
N VAL A 42 2.31 -7.57 5.94
CA VAL A 42 0.96 -7.73 5.39
C VAL A 42 0.35 -6.37 5.05
N ALA A 43 0.45 -5.38 5.93
CA ALA A 43 -0.02 -4.02 5.67
C ALA A 43 0.64 -3.40 4.43
N SER A 44 1.97 -3.56 4.27
CA SER A 44 2.70 -3.08 3.09
C SER A 44 2.17 -3.73 1.80
N ARG A 45 1.98 -5.05 1.81
CA ARG A 45 1.47 -5.78 0.65
C ARG A 45 0.04 -5.40 0.27
N LEU A 46 -0.82 -5.18 1.27
CA LEU A 46 -2.18 -4.69 1.01
C LEU A 46 -2.15 -3.31 0.35
N THR A 47 -1.29 -2.41 0.83
CA THR A 47 -1.13 -1.08 0.24
C THR A 47 -0.61 -1.15 -1.20
N GLU A 48 0.35 -2.04 -1.49
CA GLU A 48 0.88 -2.27 -2.84
C GLU A 48 -0.18 -2.83 -3.82
N VAL A 49 -1.03 -3.75 -3.35
CA VAL A 49 -2.03 -4.43 -4.21
C VAL A 49 -3.27 -3.57 -4.43
N TYR A 50 -3.76 -2.92 -3.36
CA TYR A 50 -5.05 -2.23 -3.39
C TYR A 50 -4.94 -0.71 -3.53
N TYR A 51 -3.73 -0.15 -3.49
CA TYR A 51 -3.46 1.31 -3.55
C TYR A 51 -4.30 2.11 -2.55
N ARG A 52 -4.35 1.63 -1.31
CA ARG A 52 -5.10 2.25 -0.21
C ARG A 52 -4.28 2.21 1.08
N PRO A 53 -4.40 3.22 1.96
CA PRO A 53 -3.85 3.12 3.30
C PRO A 53 -4.39 1.88 4.00
N ALA A 54 -3.50 1.09 4.60
CA ALA A 54 -3.84 -0.17 5.24
C ALA A 54 -3.37 -0.21 6.70
N VAL A 55 -4.25 -0.66 7.59
CA VAL A 55 -3.96 -0.94 9.00
C VAL A 55 -4.25 -2.41 9.24
N VAL A 56 -3.26 -3.13 9.75
CA VAL A 56 -3.39 -4.54 10.12
C VAL A 56 -3.16 -4.66 11.61
N LEU A 57 -4.15 -5.20 12.30
CA LEU A 57 -4.22 -5.35 13.75
C LEU A 57 -4.21 -6.82 14.14
N THR A 58 -3.56 -7.12 15.25
CA THR A 58 -3.63 -8.42 15.92
C THR A 58 -3.78 -8.25 17.42
N ARG A 59 -4.18 -9.30 18.11
CA ARG A 59 -4.26 -9.30 19.57
C ARG A 59 -2.87 -9.52 20.16
N THR A 60 -2.51 -8.68 21.13
CA THR A 60 -1.34 -8.85 21.97
C THR A 60 -1.80 -8.61 23.41
N ASP A 61 -1.80 -9.65 24.21
CA ASP A 61 -2.43 -9.63 25.54
C ASP A 61 -3.91 -9.20 25.45
N ASP A 62 -4.30 -8.14 26.12
CA ASP A 62 -5.67 -7.60 26.11
C ASP A 62 -5.85 -6.42 25.12
N MET A 63 -4.86 -6.19 24.26
CA MET A 63 -4.84 -5.05 23.36
C MET A 63 -4.84 -5.49 21.90
N ALA A 64 -5.49 -4.71 21.04
CA ALA A 64 -5.27 -4.75 19.62
C ALA A 64 -4.03 -3.90 19.29
N THR A 65 -3.00 -4.55 18.75
CA THR A 65 -1.75 -3.90 18.33
C THR A 65 -1.64 -3.97 16.81
N GLY A 66 -1.27 -2.88 16.18
CA GLY A 66 -1.29 -2.77 14.73
C GLY A 66 -0.10 -2.08 14.08
N SER A 67 -0.03 -2.30 12.80
CA SER A 67 0.89 -1.60 11.90
C SER A 67 0.11 -1.00 10.75
N ALA A 68 0.34 0.28 10.50
CA ALA A 68 -0.24 1.03 9.40
C ALA A 68 0.79 1.28 8.31
N ARG A 69 0.33 1.29 7.07
CA ARG A 69 1.10 1.68 5.89
C ARG A 69 0.27 2.59 5.00
N SER A 70 0.97 3.49 4.31
CA SER A 70 0.33 4.49 3.45
C SER A 70 0.66 4.31 1.99
N VAL A 71 -0.16 4.90 1.16
CA VAL A 71 0.13 5.15 -0.26
C VAL A 71 0.96 6.42 -0.42
N SER A 72 1.59 6.58 -1.59
CA SER A 72 2.36 7.79 -1.90
C SER A 72 1.50 9.05 -1.76
N GLY A 73 2.06 10.07 -1.11
CA GLY A 73 1.42 11.38 -0.92
C GLY A 73 0.34 11.46 0.16
N PHE A 74 -0.08 10.35 0.79
CA PHE A 74 -1.05 10.36 1.90
C PHE A 74 -0.35 10.20 3.25
N ASP A 75 -0.73 11.01 4.23
CA ASP A 75 -0.16 10.98 5.58
C ASP A 75 -1.00 10.11 6.52
N VAL A 76 -0.60 8.83 6.67
CA VAL A 76 -1.30 7.88 7.54
C VAL A 76 -1.16 8.23 9.02
N TYR A 77 -0.08 8.93 9.41
CA TYR A 77 0.10 9.35 10.80
C TYR A 77 -1.00 10.32 11.23
N LYS A 78 -1.34 11.30 10.39
CA LYS A 78 -2.46 12.23 10.67
C LYS A 78 -3.80 11.53 10.78
N ALA A 79 -4.05 10.52 9.96
CA ALA A 79 -5.27 9.72 10.03
C ALA A 79 -5.37 8.96 11.37
N ILE A 80 -4.26 8.40 11.84
CA ILE A 80 -4.18 7.73 13.14
C ILE A 80 -4.30 8.74 14.28
N GLU A 81 -3.61 9.87 14.20
CA GLU A 81 -3.68 10.95 15.20
C GLU A 81 -5.10 11.49 15.36
N HIS A 82 -5.88 11.56 14.29
CA HIS A 82 -7.31 11.91 14.35
C HIS A 82 -8.14 10.95 15.20
N CYS A 83 -7.66 9.72 15.37
CA CYS A 83 -8.30 8.68 16.20
C CYS A 83 -7.69 8.57 17.60
N ARG A 84 -6.84 9.52 18.05
CA ARG A 84 -6.01 9.39 19.25
C ARG A 84 -6.76 9.06 20.54
N ASP A 85 -7.99 9.54 20.68
CA ASP A 85 -8.85 9.26 21.86
C ASP A 85 -9.32 7.80 21.95
N LEU A 86 -9.21 7.02 20.87
CA LEU A 86 -9.49 5.59 20.83
C LEU A 86 -8.23 4.74 21.06
N LEU A 87 -7.05 5.37 21.06
CA LEU A 87 -5.74 4.71 21.10
C LEU A 87 -5.12 4.82 22.49
N GLU A 88 -4.41 3.78 22.92
CA GLU A 88 -3.55 3.81 24.09
C GLU A 88 -2.15 4.33 23.74
N ASN A 89 -1.60 3.88 22.59
CA ASN A 89 -0.34 4.35 22.08
C ASN A 89 -0.35 4.38 20.56
N PHE A 90 0.34 5.35 19.98
CA PHE A 90 0.64 5.38 18.55
C PHE A 90 1.94 6.15 18.30
N GLY A 91 2.59 5.86 17.17
CA GLY A 91 3.81 6.55 16.76
C GLY A 91 4.23 6.11 15.38
N GLY A 92 5.00 6.96 14.71
CA GLY A 92 5.47 6.69 13.36
C GLY A 92 5.71 7.97 12.57
N HIS A 93 5.53 7.88 11.28
CA HIS A 93 5.70 8.97 10.32
C HIS A 93 4.69 8.82 9.18
N THR A 94 4.76 9.73 8.20
CA THR A 94 3.83 9.85 7.06
C THR A 94 3.46 8.52 6.39
N TYR A 95 4.42 7.60 6.20
CA TYR A 95 4.21 6.36 5.42
C TYR A 95 4.04 5.11 6.26
N ALA A 96 4.39 5.16 7.54
CA ALA A 96 4.29 4.00 8.41
C ALA A 96 4.09 4.42 9.86
N ALA A 97 3.17 3.75 10.54
CA ALA A 97 2.93 3.97 11.96
C ALA A 97 2.59 2.66 12.68
N GLY A 98 2.90 2.62 13.96
CA GLY A 98 2.45 1.61 14.89
C GLY A 98 1.38 2.17 15.80
N LEU A 99 0.44 1.34 16.25
CA LEU A 99 -0.63 1.75 17.15
C LEU A 99 -1.07 0.61 18.05
N SER A 100 -1.67 0.96 19.18
CA SER A 100 -2.34 0.01 20.07
C SER A 100 -3.59 0.64 20.67
N MET A 101 -4.62 -0.17 20.86
CA MET A 101 -5.91 0.22 21.43
C MET A 101 -6.55 -0.94 22.14
N LYS A 102 -7.59 -0.68 22.92
CA LYS A 102 -8.44 -1.74 23.45
C LYS A 102 -9.18 -2.42 22.30
N VAL A 103 -9.38 -3.75 22.40
CA VAL A 103 -10.05 -4.54 21.36
C VAL A 103 -11.47 -3.98 21.09
N GLU A 104 -12.17 -3.52 22.10
CA GLU A 104 -13.50 -2.91 22.00
C GLU A 104 -13.53 -1.63 21.12
N ASN A 105 -12.40 -0.95 20.94
CA ASN A 105 -12.29 0.27 20.15
C ASN A 105 -12.03 0.00 18.66
N VAL A 106 -11.73 -1.23 18.26
CA VAL A 106 -11.33 -1.57 16.88
C VAL A 106 -12.42 -1.17 15.87
N GLU A 107 -13.68 -1.41 16.16
CA GLU A 107 -14.78 -1.05 15.26
C GLU A 107 -14.93 0.47 15.11
N ALA A 108 -14.91 1.20 16.23
CA ALA A 108 -14.99 2.66 16.22
C ALA A 108 -13.79 3.30 15.52
N PHE A 109 -12.60 2.76 15.74
CA PHE A 109 -11.38 3.15 15.04
C PHE A 109 -11.51 2.93 13.53
N THR A 110 -11.94 1.73 13.12
CA THR A 110 -12.09 1.37 11.69
C THR A 110 -12.99 2.35 10.97
N LYS A 111 -14.14 2.70 11.56
CA LYS A 111 -15.08 3.66 10.98
C LYS A 111 -14.47 5.06 10.89
N ARG A 112 -13.91 5.57 11.98
CA ARG A 112 -13.34 6.94 12.03
C ARG A 112 -12.11 7.08 11.11
N PHE A 113 -11.29 6.04 11.03
CA PHE A 113 -10.14 6.01 10.13
C PHE A 113 -10.58 6.05 8.66
N GLU A 114 -11.59 5.25 8.29
CA GLU A 114 -12.17 5.28 6.94
C GLU A 114 -12.79 6.64 6.62
N ASP A 115 -13.55 7.23 7.54
CA ASP A 115 -14.16 8.55 7.36
C ASP A 115 -13.09 9.62 7.10
N PHE A 116 -11.99 9.61 7.87
CA PHE A 116 -10.89 10.55 7.67
C PHE A 116 -10.18 10.32 6.33
N VAL A 117 -9.85 9.08 6.02
CA VAL A 117 -9.17 8.74 4.75
C VAL A 117 -10.04 9.15 3.57
N SER A 118 -11.33 8.84 3.59
CA SER A 118 -12.27 9.17 2.50
C SER A 118 -12.38 10.67 2.23
N GLN A 119 -12.21 11.51 3.27
CA GLN A 119 -12.29 12.96 3.14
C GLN A 119 -10.97 13.60 2.68
N HIS A 120 -9.84 12.94 2.86
CA HIS A 120 -8.52 13.56 2.66
C HIS A 120 -7.66 12.89 1.57
N ILE A 121 -8.01 11.67 1.14
CA ILE A 121 -7.26 10.99 0.09
C ILE A 121 -7.66 11.53 -1.28
N LEU A 122 -6.67 11.78 -2.13
CA LEU A 122 -6.90 12.25 -3.48
C LEU A 122 -7.09 11.07 -4.45
N PRO A 123 -7.87 11.22 -5.53
CA PRO A 123 -8.11 10.16 -6.51
C PRO A 123 -6.81 9.56 -7.08
N GLU A 124 -5.82 10.41 -7.39
CA GLU A 124 -4.52 10.00 -7.89
C GLU A 124 -3.71 9.14 -6.90
N GLN A 125 -4.00 9.21 -5.62
CA GLN A 125 -3.33 8.41 -4.57
C GLN A 125 -3.91 7.00 -4.45
N THR A 126 -5.03 6.73 -5.10
CA THR A 126 -5.75 5.44 -5.04
C THR A 126 -5.57 4.57 -6.28
N SER A 127 -4.67 4.94 -7.17
CA SER A 127 -4.36 4.21 -8.40
C SER A 127 -2.86 4.01 -8.56
N ALA A 128 -2.51 2.93 -9.26
CA ALA A 128 -1.13 2.69 -9.64
C ALA A 128 -0.66 3.78 -10.59
N VAL A 129 0.41 4.45 -10.24
CA VAL A 129 1.10 5.39 -11.12
C VAL A 129 2.48 4.82 -11.44
N ILE A 130 2.83 4.78 -12.71
CA ILE A 130 4.17 4.44 -13.18
C ILE A 130 4.75 5.73 -13.77
N ASP A 131 5.75 6.27 -13.09
CA ASP A 131 6.51 7.39 -13.63
C ASP A 131 7.42 6.90 -14.75
N ILE A 132 7.23 7.45 -15.96
CA ILE A 132 7.98 7.11 -17.14
C ILE A 132 9.03 8.20 -17.36
N ASP A 133 10.31 7.83 -17.30
CA ASP A 133 11.42 8.76 -17.48
C ASP A 133 11.56 9.24 -18.92
N ALA A 134 11.29 8.36 -19.90
CA ALA A 134 11.27 8.72 -21.31
C ALA A 134 10.51 7.70 -22.16
N GLU A 135 9.97 8.19 -23.29
CA GLU A 135 9.53 7.36 -24.40
C GLU A 135 10.74 7.07 -25.30
N ILE A 136 10.93 5.81 -25.69
CA ILE A 136 12.02 5.36 -26.58
C ILE A 136 11.48 4.51 -27.73
N ASP A 137 12.23 4.45 -28.84
CA ASP A 137 11.99 3.52 -29.94
C ASP A 137 12.84 2.24 -29.76
N PHE A 138 12.43 1.14 -30.37
CA PHE A 138 13.21 -0.11 -30.34
C PHE A 138 14.63 0.09 -30.88
N ARG A 139 14.82 1.03 -31.84
CA ARG A 139 16.11 1.38 -32.41
C ARG A 139 17.06 2.06 -31.42
N ASP A 140 16.52 2.65 -30.36
CA ASP A 140 17.31 3.29 -29.31
C ASP A 140 17.93 2.28 -28.35
N ILE A 141 17.35 1.06 -28.28
CA ILE A 141 17.81 -0.02 -27.41
C ILE A 141 19.09 -0.66 -28.01
N THR A 142 20.18 0.04 -27.85
CA THR A 142 21.50 -0.38 -28.35
C THR A 142 22.39 -0.90 -27.20
N PRO A 143 23.45 -1.68 -27.50
CA PRO A 143 24.44 -2.05 -26.48
C PRO A 143 25.09 -0.84 -25.80
N ARG A 144 25.26 0.27 -26.53
CA ARG A 144 25.78 1.53 -25.98
C ARG A 144 24.81 2.13 -24.98
N PHE A 145 23.52 2.25 -25.34
CA PHE A 145 22.47 2.74 -24.46
C PHE A 145 22.44 1.93 -23.15
N PHE A 146 22.46 0.60 -23.25
CA PHE A 146 22.49 -0.27 -22.07
C PHE A 146 23.77 -0.11 -21.24
N SER A 147 24.92 0.08 -21.88
CA SER A 147 26.20 0.35 -21.20
C SER A 147 26.16 1.68 -20.45
N ASP A 148 25.52 2.70 -21.04
CA ASP A 148 25.38 4.01 -20.40
C ASP A 148 24.43 3.93 -19.19
N LEU A 149 23.31 3.21 -19.30
CA LEU A 149 22.40 2.97 -18.18
C LEU A 149 23.10 2.27 -16.99
N LYS A 150 24.01 1.34 -17.25
CA LYS A 150 24.78 0.68 -16.19
C LYS A 150 25.64 1.63 -15.37
N LYS A 151 26.03 2.78 -15.90
CA LYS A 151 26.86 3.77 -15.18
C LYS A 151 26.09 4.46 -14.05
N PHE A 152 24.76 4.42 -14.08
CA PHE A 152 23.91 4.97 -13.01
C PHE A 152 23.80 4.05 -11.78
N ASN A 153 24.32 2.82 -11.84
CA ASN A 153 24.32 1.93 -10.68
C ASN A 153 25.27 2.44 -9.55
N PRO A 154 24.93 2.14 -8.27
CA PRO A 154 23.80 1.32 -7.81
C PRO A 154 22.49 2.11 -7.79
N PHE A 155 21.41 1.47 -8.22
CA PHE A 155 20.05 2.02 -8.07
C PHE A 155 19.52 1.84 -6.64
N GLY A 156 18.69 2.75 -6.18
CA GLY A 156 18.10 2.74 -4.84
C GLY A 156 17.29 4.02 -4.57
N PRO A 157 16.96 4.33 -3.31
CA PRO A 157 16.30 5.57 -2.95
C PRO A 157 17.05 6.78 -3.54
N ASP A 158 16.31 7.75 -4.10
CA ASP A 158 16.81 8.95 -4.77
C ASP A 158 17.62 8.72 -6.05
N ASN A 159 17.81 7.44 -6.46
CA ASN A 159 18.39 7.05 -7.73
C ASN A 159 17.66 5.81 -8.26
N MET A 160 16.38 5.98 -8.58
CA MET A 160 15.52 4.89 -9.02
C MET A 160 15.95 4.37 -10.39
N LYS A 161 15.67 3.07 -10.61
CA LYS A 161 15.91 2.47 -11.91
C LYS A 161 14.99 3.14 -12.95
N PRO A 162 15.53 3.67 -14.06
CA PRO A 162 14.72 4.35 -15.07
C PRO A 162 13.73 3.39 -15.73
N ILE A 163 12.53 3.90 -15.97
CA ILE A 163 11.44 3.21 -16.65
C ILE A 163 11.20 3.89 -18.00
N PHE A 164 11.25 3.11 -19.07
CA PHE A 164 11.02 3.59 -20.42
C PHE A 164 9.71 3.06 -20.98
N CYS A 165 9.00 3.91 -21.72
CA CYS A 165 7.81 3.52 -22.48
C CYS A 165 8.20 3.24 -23.94
N LEU A 166 7.66 2.14 -24.47
CA LEU A 166 7.67 1.84 -25.90
C LEU A 166 6.23 1.91 -26.41
N LEU A 167 5.93 2.90 -27.24
CA LEU A 167 4.65 2.96 -27.94
C LEU A 167 4.71 2.04 -29.15
N TYR A 168 4.18 0.84 -29.00
CA TYR A 168 4.05 -0.11 -30.10
C TYR A 168 2.70 0.09 -30.80
N THR A 169 2.69 0.77 -31.93
CA THR A 169 1.52 0.90 -32.79
C THR A 169 1.40 -0.29 -33.73
N SER A 170 1.01 -1.44 -33.21
CA SER A 170 0.50 -2.52 -34.04
C SER A 170 -1.01 -2.39 -34.12
N PRO A 171 -1.61 -2.31 -35.33
CA PRO A 171 -3.06 -2.35 -35.43
C PRO A 171 -3.54 -3.66 -34.81
N SER A 172 -4.43 -3.55 -33.82
CA SER A 172 -5.07 -4.70 -33.22
C SER A 172 -5.78 -5.51 -34.30
N PRO A 173 -5.77 -6.86 -34.26
CA PRO A 173 -6.61 -7.66 -35.16
C PRO A 173 -8.10 -7.29 -35.12
N ARG A 174 -8.55 -6.58 -34.07
CA ARG A 174 -9.92 -6.07 -33.92
C ARG A 174 -10.17 -4.76 -34.67
N ASP A 175 -9.14 -4.05 -35.10
CA ASP A 175 -9.25 -2.78 -35.83
C ASP A 175 -9.30 -3.01 -37.36
N ARG A 176 -9.41 -4.28 -37.80
CA ARG A 176 -9.54 -4.70 -39.21
C ARG A 176 -11.00 -5.06 -39.54
N THR A 177 -11.92 -4.13 -39.27
CA THR A 177 -13.29 -4.22 -39.86
C THR A 177 -13.58 -2.98 -40.65
#